data_10367d9ed8241dfaf3d38d04f31a4d12
#
_entry.id   10367d9ed8241dfaf3d38d04f31a4d12
#
_cell.length_a   1.000
_cell.length_b   1.000
_cell.length_c   1.000
_cell.angle_alpha   90.00
_cell.angle_beta   90.00
_cell.angle_gamma   90.00
#
_symmetry.space_group_name_H-M   'P 1'
#
loop_
_entity.id
_entity.type
_entity.pdbx_description
1 polymer ?
#
loop_
_entity_poly.entity_id
_entity_poly.type
_entity_poly.pdbx_seq_one_letter_code
_entity_poly.pdbx_strand_id
1 'polypeptide(L)'
;YIPAKYDPSKEAALMVFQDGPGYASRTGAWRVPVVFDNLIAQGKMPVTIALFIAPGFTPDPKNPNGKDKKGKALGKSNRSFEYDSVTDLYVKFLLEEMIPLAESKGVKFSKDPARRAIAGASSGGICAFNAAWHRPDSFSKVFTTIGSFTKIRANLSGGKETGGDVYPEWVRSNPRKNIRVYQQEGANDLLNEHGSWPEANRKMAAALKEKGYDHIYVEGQGTHNSRHGAQLLPEALTWLWRDIR
;
A
#
# COMPACT_ATOMS: atom_id res chain seq x y z
N TYR A 1 -8.53 -2.62 -12.25
CA TYR A 1 -7.92 -3.10 -13.50
C TYR A 1 -8.05 -4.61 -13.59
N ILE A 2 -8.54 -5.05 -14.72
CA ILE A 2 -8.68 -6.48 -15.04
C ILE A 2 -7.78 -6.74 -16.26
N PRO A 3 -6.78 -7.64 -16.16
CA PRO A 3 -5.90 -7.94 -17.29
C PRO A 3 -6.65 -8.72 -18.38
N ALA A 4 -6.26 -8.52 -19.65
CA ALA A 4 -6.87 -9.22 -20.78
C ALA A 4 -6.76 -10.76 -20.71
N LYS A 5 -5.78 -11.28 -19.98
CA LYS A 5 -5.60 -12.73 -19.73
C LYS A 5 -6.48 -13.28 -18.60
N TYR A 6 -7.31 -12.45 -17.94
CA TYR A 6 -8.19 -12.94 -16.88
C TYR A 6 -9.28 -13.83 -17.45
N ASP A 7 -9.43 -14.99 -16.83
CA ASP A 7 -10.49 -15.97 -17.11
C ASP A 7 -11.51 -15.92 -15.95
N PRO A 8 -12.77 -15.50 -16.18
CA PRO A 8 -13.78 -15.41 -15.12
C PRO A 8 -14.13 -16.74 -14.44
N SER A 9 -13.79 -17.87 -15.06
CA SER A 9 -13.98 -19.19 -14.45
C SER A 9 -12.93 -19.48 -13.34
N LYS A 10 -11.82 -18.72 -13.30
CA LYS A 10 -10.68 -18.92 -12.40
C LYS A 10 -10.53 -17.76 -11.42
N GLU A 11 -9.92 -18.06 -10.28
CA GLU A 11 -9.51 -17.03 -9.32
C GLU A 11 -8.23 -16.34 -9.79
N ALA A 12 -8.22 -14.99 -9.79
CA ALA A 12 -7.03 -14.20 -10.03
C ALA A 12 -6.27 -13.91 -8.72
N ALA A 13 -4.99 -13.64 -8.83
CA ALA A 13 -4.26 -12.96 -7.76
C ALA A 13 -4.78 -11.51 -7.59
N LEU A 14 -4.61 -10.96 -6.40
CA LEU A 14 -5.06 -9.61 -6.05
C LEU A 14 -3.89 -8.72 -5.68
N MET A 15 -3.90 -7.49 -6.17
CA MET A 15 -3.04 -6.43 -5.63
C MET A 15 -3.85 -5.15 -5.38
N VAL A 16 -3.76 -4.63 -4.15
CA VAL A 16 -4.45 -3.40 -3.75
C VAL A 16 -3.47 -2.24 -3.70
N PHE A 17 -3.85 -1.09 -4.25
CA PHE A 17 -3.05 0.13 -4.24
C PHE A 17 -3.81 1.25 -3.52
N GLN A 18 -3.20 1.81 -2.47
CA GLN A 18 -3.67 3.01 -1.80
C GLN A 18 -3.37 4.25 -2.64
N ASP A 19 -4.18 5.31 -2.51
CA ASP A 19 -4.14 6.51 -3.39
C ASP A 19 -4.37 6.16 -4.87
N GLY A 20 -5.25 5.23 -5.10
CA GLY A 20 -5.51 4.49 -6.33
C GLY A 20 -5.44 5.25 -7.66
N PRO A 21 -6.05 6.44 -7.84
CA PRO A 21 -6.04 7.13 -9.13
C PRO A 21 -4.64 7.40 -9.71
N GLY A 22 -3.66 7.67 -8.83
CA GLY A 22 -2.27 7.89 -9.25
C GLY A 22 -1.60 6.66 -9.87
N TYR A 23 -2.00 5.47 -9.44
CA TYR A 23 -1.46 4.19 -9.94
C TYR A 23 -2.17 3.70 -11.20
N ALA A 24 -3.46 4.01 -11.35
CA ALA A 24 -4.29 3.53 -12.46
C ALA A 24 -3.97 4.18 -13.81
N SER A 25 -3.34 5.36 -13.82
CA SER A 25 -3.03 6.10 -15.04
C SER A 25 -2.07 5.32 -15.94
N ARG A 26 -2.41 5.17 -17.23
CA ARG A 26 -1.52 4.55 -18.24
C ARG A 26 -0.36 5.44 -18.67
N THR A 27 -0.42 6.75 -18.40
CA THR A 27 0.58 7.77 -18.78
C THR A 27 1.27 8.41 -17.58
N GLY A 28 0.81 8.13 -16.37
CA GLY A 28 1.40 8.63 -15.12
C GLY A 28 2.74 7.98 -14.79
N ALA A 29 3.32 8.33 -13.66
CA ALA A 29 4.60 7.77 -13.21
C ALA A 29 4.51 6.25 -13.00
N TRP A 30 3.50 5.78 -12.31
CA TRP A 30 3.34 4.37 -11.91
C TRP A 30 2.95 3.43 -13.06
N ARG A 31 2.01 3.83 -13.90
CA ARG A 31 1.52 3.07 -15.06
C ARG A 31 1.25 1.59 -14.75
N VAL A 32 0.66 1.31 -13.59
CA VAL A 32 0.45 -0.07 -13.11
C VAL A 32 -0.24 -0.96 -14.16
N PRO A 33 -1.31 -0.54 -14.87
CA PRO A 33 -1.91 -1.36 -15.90
C PRO A 33 -0.93 -1.80 -17.00
N VAL A 34 -0.03 -0.90 -17.42
CA VAL A 34 0.98 -1.20 -18.45
C VAL A 34 2.04 -2.18 -17.93
N VAL A 35 2.51 -1.97 -16.69
CA VAL A 35 3.49 -2.85 -16.06
C VAL A 35 2.89 -4.24 -15.84
N PHE A 36 1.65 -4.33 -15.37
CA PHE A 36 0.96 -5.61 -15.17
C PHE A 36 0.79 -6.36 -16.48
N ASP A 37 0.26 -5.70 -17.54
CA ASP A 37 0.10 -6.33 -18.86
C ASP A 37 1.41 -6.96 -19.33
N ASN A 38 2.54 -6.23 -19.19
CA ASN A 38 3.86 -6.72 -19.63
C ASN A 38 4.37 -7.89 -18.77
N LEU A 39 4.30 -7.78 -17.44
CA LEU A 39 4.82 -8.83 -16.54
C LEU A 39 3.98 -10.10 -16.61
N ILE A 40 2.66 -9.99 -16.74
CA ILE A 40 1.75 -11.13 -16.94
C ILE A 40 2.04 -11.79 -18.30
N ALA A 41 2.24 -10.99 -19.35
CA ALA A 41 2.57 -11.52 -20.69
C ALA A 41 3.91 -12.28 -20.68
N GLN A 42 4.89 -11.80 -19.93
CA GLN A 42 6.21 -12.42 -19.77
C GLN A 42 6.25 -13.61 -18.79
N GLY A 43 5.14 -13.93 -18.10
CA GLY A 43 5.10 -14.96 -17.06
C GLY A 43 5.91 -14.61 -15.80
N LYS A 44 6.21 -13.32 -15.57
CA LYS A 44 6.97 -12.84 -14.40
C LYS A 44 6.09 -12.55 -13.18
N MET A 45 4.77 -12.48 -13.38
CA MET A 45 3.77 -12.44 -12.32
C MET A 45 2.51 -13.19 -12.76
N PRO A 46 1.70 -13.71 -11.81
CA PRO A 46 0.46 -14.38 -12.12
C PRO A 46 -0.56 -13.40 -12.73
N VAL A 47 -1.64 -13.93 -13.32
CA VAL A 47 -2.81 -13.13 -13.68
C VAL A 47 -3.33 -12.45 -12.41
N THR A 48 -3.16 -11.13 -12.33
CA THR A 48 -3.42 -10.31 -11.13
C THR A 48 -4.38 -9.18 -11.46
N ILE A 49 -5.48 -9.10 -10.75
CA ILE A 49 -6.39 -7.96 -10.79
C ILE A 49 -5.91 -6.92 -9.79
N ALA A 50 -5.92 -5.64 -10.19
CA ALA A 50 -5.57 -4.54 -9.30
C ALA A 50 -6.81 -3.77 -8.83
N LEU A 51 -6.90 -3.52 -7.53
CA LEU A 51 -7.85 -2.57 -6.94
C LEU A 51 -7.11 -1.26 -6.63
N PHE A 52 -7.65 -0.15 -7.13
CA PHE A 52 -7.15 1.19 -6.94
C PHE A 52 -8.10 1.96 -6.02
N ILE A 53 -7.74 2.10 -4.75
CA ILE A 53 -8.62 2.64 -3.73
C ILE A 53 -8.15 4.03 -3.33
N ALA A 54 -9.01 5.02 -3.51
CA ALA A 54 -8.80 6.37 -2.99
C ALA A 54 -9.26 6.43 -1.53
N PRO A 55 -8.63 7.28 -0.69
CA PRO A 55 -9.15 7.51 0.65
C PRO A 55 -10.53 8.17 0.61
N GLY A 56 -11.31 7.94 1.64
CA GLY A 56 -12.60 8.56 1.83
C GLY A 56 -12.52 10.08 1.98
N PHE A 57 -13.67 10.71 1.84
CA PHE A 57 -13.83 12.15 1.97
C PHE A 57 -15.11 12.46 2.75
N THR A 58 -14.96 13.27 3.79
CA THR A 58 -16.10 13.75 4.58
C THR A 58 -16.48 15.16 4.11
N PRO A 59 -17.64 15.33 3.47
CA PRO A 59 -18.11 16.65 3.03
C PRO A 59 -18.23 17.64 4.19
N ASP A 60 -18.10 18.93 3.89
CA ASP A 60 -18.37 19.98 4.87
C ASP A 60 -19.84 19.89 5.32
N PRO A 61 -20.16 19.68 6.61
CA PRO A 61 -21.54 19.54 7.08
C PRO A 61 -22.37 20.80 6.87
N LYS A 62 -21.73 21.97 6.78
CA LYS A 62 -22.41 23.25 6.52
C LYS A 62 -22.70 23.49 5.03
N ASN A 63 -21.95 22.81 4.13
CA ASN A 63 -22.11 22.93 2.70
C ASN A 63 -21.70 21.64 1.99
N PRO A 64 -22.49 20.55 2.13
CA PRO A 64 -22.07 19.20 1.70
C PRO A 64 -21.87 19.07 0.18
N ASN A 65 -22.51 19.93 -0.61
CA ASN A 65 -22.34 19.97 -2.08
C ASN A 65 -21.45 21.14 -2.54
N GLY A 66 -20.87 21.87 -1.58
CA GLY A 66 -20.04 23.04 -1.84
C GLY A 66 -18.74 22.68 -2.55
N LYS A 67 -18.27 23.61 -3.38
CA LYS A 67 -16.98 23.53 -4.06
C LYS A 67 -16.18 24.81 -3.83
N ASP A 68 -14.87 24.67 -3.77
CA ASP A 68 -13.96 25.81 -3.74
C ASP A 68 -13.88 26.52 -5.12
N LYS A 69 -13.11 27.61 -5.18
CA LYS A 69 -12.90 28.40 -6.41
C LYS A 69 -12.27 27.58 -7.56
N LYS A 70 -11.68 26.41 -7.26
CA LYS A 70 -11.08 25.48 -8.23
C LYS A 70 -12.00 24.30 -8.58
N GLY A 71 -13.25 24.30 -8.07
CA GLY A 71 -14.23 23.25 -8.30
C GLY A 71 -14.02 22.00 -7.44
N LYS A 72 -13.09 22.01 -6.47
CA LYS A 72 -12.85 20.90 -5.55
C LYS A 72 -13.93 20.91 -4.45
N ALA A 73 -14.47 19.74 -4.12
CA ALA A 73 -15.45 19.59 -3.05
C ALA A 73 -14.92 20.12 -1.70
N LEU A 74 -15.77 20.84 -0.96
CA LEU A 74 -15.47 21.33 0.38
C LEU A 74 -15.64 20.18 1.39
N GLY A 75 -14.64 20.02 2.28
CA GLY A 75 -14.65 18.99 3.30
C GLY A 75 -13.24 18.54 3.68
N LYS A 76 -13.13 17.38 4.30
CA LYS A 76 -11.87 16.82 4.78
C LYS A 76 -11.59 15.47 4.14
N SER A 77 -10.35 15.26 3.71
CA SER A 77 -9.87 13.93 3.34
C SER A 77 -9.73 13.07 4.61
N ASN A 78 -10.19 11.84 4.52
CA ASN A 78 -10.03 10.85 5.60
C ASN A 78 -8.66 10.13 5.51
N ARG A 79 -7.79 10.52 4.59
CA ARG A 79 -6.56 9.81 4.27
C ARG A 79 -5.68 9.53 5.50
N SER A 80 -5.45 10.52 6.35
CA SER A 80 -4.63 10.29 7.55
C SER A 80 -5.32 9.36 8.54
N PHE A 81 -6.63 9.51 8.75
CA PHE A 81 -7.40 8.60 9.59
C PHE A 81 -7.34 7.16 9.07
N GLU A 82 -7.54 6.97 7.77
CA GLU A 82 -7.59 5.63 7.17
C GLU A 82 -6.21 4.99 7.07
N TYR A 83 -5.16 5.76 6.75
CA TYR A 83 -3.86 5.23 6.39
C TYR A 83 -2.82 5.27 7.53
N ASP A 84 -2.83 6.32 8.36
CA ASP A 84 -1.85 6.49 9.44
C ASP A 84 -2.34 5.93 10.79
N SER A 85 -3.58 5.41 10.83
CA SER A 85 -4.09 4.64 11.98
C SER A 85 -3.45 3.25 11.98
N VAL A 86 -2.58 2.98 12.95
CA VAL A 86 -1.92 1.66 13.10
C VAL A 86 -2.85 0.64 13.78
N THR A 87 -4.03 0.45 13.18
CA THR A 87 -5.07 -0.48 13.62
C THR A 87 -5.48 -1.41 12.48
N ASP A 88 -6.34 -2.37 12.76
CA ASP A 88 -6.88 -3.29 11.75
C ASP A 88 -8.09 -2.74 10.96
N LEU A 89 -8.53 -1.50 11.26
CA LEU A 89 -9.75 -0.93 10.67
C LEU A 89 -9.69 -0.88 9.15
N TYR A 90 -8.57 -0.42 8.58
CA TYR A 90 -8.45 -0.30 7.13
C TYR A 90 -8.46 -1.68 6.44
N VAL A 91 -7.77 -2.66 6.98
CA VAL A 91 -7.77 -3.99 6.36
C VAL A 91 -9.12 -4.70 6.53
N LYS A 92 -9.86 -4.45 7.60
CA LYS A 92 -11.26 -4.89 7.73
C LYS A 92 -12.14 -4.27 6.64
N PHE A 93 -12.07 -2.96 6.43
CA PHE A 93 -12.76 -2.29 5.32
C PHE A 93 -12.44 -2.93 3.96
N LEU A 94 -11.15 -3.23 3.70
CA LEU A 94 -10.78 -3.93 2.46
C LEU A 94 -11.45 -5.30 2.34
N LEU A 95 -11.42 -6.09 3.40
CA LEU A 95 -11.87 -7.48 3.38
C LEU A 95 -13.39 -7.62 3.43
N GLU A 96 -14.07 -6.73 4.15
CA GLU A 96 -15.50 -6.83 4.42
C GLU A 96 -16.35 -6.00 3.44
N GLU A 97 -15.77 -4.97 2.81
CA GLU A 97 -16.51 -4.09 1.91
C GLU A 97 -15.92 -4.04 0.50
N MET A 98 -14.66 -3.66 0.34
CA MET A 98 -14.10 -3.36 -0.99
C MET A 98 -13.86 -4.58 -1.86
N ILE A 99 -13.33 -5.66 -1.29
CA ILE A 99 -13.13 -6.92 -2.03
C ILE A 99 -14.47 -7.55 -2.40
N PRO A 100 -15.46 -7.69 -1.49
CA PRO A 100 -16.79 -8.17 -1.85
C PRO A 100 -17.50 -7.29 -2.88
N LEU A 101 -17.35 -5.97 -2.81
CA LEU A 101 -17.88 -5.06 -3.82
C LEU A 101 -17.27 -5.32 -5.21
N ALA A 102 -15.96 -5.57 -5.28
CA ALA A 102 -15.31 -5.90 -6.55
C ALA A 102 -15.78 -7.29 -7.07
N GLU A 103 -15.91 -8.28 -6.19
CA GLU A 103 -16.41 -9.62 -6.53
C GLU A 103 -17.85 -9.57 -7.06
N SER A 104 -18.69 -8.67 -6.52
CA SER A 104 -20.05 -8.46 -7.02
C SER A 104 -20.10 -7.92 -8.46
N LYS A 105 -18.99 -7.43 -9.00
CA LYS A 105 -18.84 -7.01 -10.41
C LYS A 105 -18.36 -8.15 -11.33
N GLY A 106 -18.33 -9.39 -10.84
CA GLY A 106 -18.06 -10.58 -11.64
C GLY A 106 -16.59 -11.01 -11.69
N VAL A 107 -15.73 -10.49 -10.80
CA VAL A 107 -14.37 -10.99 -10.66
C VAL A 107 -14.25 -11.94 -9.48
N LYS A 108 -13.27 -12.84 -9.51
CA LYS A 108 -12.98 -13.79 -8.42
C LYS A 108 -11.54 -13.64 -7.98
N PHE A 109 -11.33 -13.47 -6.67
CA PHE A 109 -10.00 -13.37 -6.09
C PHE A 109 -9.60 -14.63 -5.34
N SER A 110 -8.36 -15.05 -5.51
CA SER A 110 -7.79 -16.10 -4.66
C SER A 110 -7.82 -15.66 -3.19
N LYS A 111 -8.19 -16.61 -2.32
CA LYS A 111 -8.14 -16.40 -0.85
C LYS A 111 -6.79 -16.75 -0.24
N ASP A 112 -5.89 -17.34 -1.02
CA ASP A 112 -4.53 -17.63 -0.60
C ASP A 112 -3.77 -16.31 -0.36
N PRO A 113 -3.26 -16.05 0.87
CA PRO A 113 -2.49 -14.83 1.15
C PRO A 113 -1.23 -14.73 0.28
N ALA A 114 -0.65 -15.86 -0.15
CA ALA A 114 0.48 -15.86 -1.07
C ALA A 114 0.13 -15.27 -2.45
N ARG A 115 -1.14 -15.24 -2.81
CA ARG A 115 -1.67 -14.66 -4.04
C ARG A 115 -2.28 -13.27 -3.85
N ARG A 116 -2.00 -12.62 -2.69
CA ARG A 116 -2.51 -11.28 -2.38
C ARG A 116 -1.39 -10.33 -1.97
N ALA A 117 -1.34 -9.18 -2.64
CA ALA A 117 -0.36 -8.13 -2.42
C ALA A 117 -1.06 -6.79 -2.11
N ILE A 118 -0.33 -5.89 -1.44
CA ILE A 118 -0.80 -4.56 -1.12
C ILE A 118 0.34 -3.56 -1.26
N ALA A 119 0.06 -2.36 -1.79
CA ALA A 119 1.08 -1.37 -2.12
C ALA A 119 0.63 0.06 -1.82
N GLY A 120 1.59 0.92 -1.57
CA GLY A 120 1.35 2.36 -1.42
C GLY A 120 2.62 3.17 -1.22
N ALA A 121 2.44 4.48 -1.22
CA ALA A 121 3.50 5.44 -1.01
C ALA A 121 3.18 6.37 0.18
N SER A 122 4.17 6.78 0.96
CA SER A 122 4.01 7.68 2.10
C SER A 122 3.02 7.10 3.14
N SER A 123 1.96 7.81 3.51
CA SER A 123 0.88 7.25 4.34
C SER A 123 0.26 5.99 3.70
N GLY A 124 0.15 5.92 2.37
CA GLY A 124 -0.27 4.69 1.68
C GLY A 124 0.73 3.54 1.87
N GLY A 125 2.02 3.83 2.00
CA GLY A 125 3.07 2.84 2.24
C GLY A 125 2.99 2.22 3.63
N ILE A 126 2.79 3.04 4.67
CA ILE A 126 2.55 2.52 6.03
C ILE A 126 1.22 1.77 6.11
N CYS A 127 0.16 2.26 5.45
CA CYS A 127 -1.13 1.60 5.37
C CYS A 127 -1.02 0.20 4.75
N ALA A 128 -0.24 0.06 3.67
CA ALA A 128 0.01 -1.24 3.04
C ALA A 128 0.70 -2.22 3.99
N PHE A 129 1.74 -1.77 4.69
CA PHE A 129 2.42 -2.60 5.68
C PHE A 129 1.49 -2.95 6.86
N ASN A 130 0.76 -1.96 7.37
CA ASN A 130 -0.19 -2.13 8.48
C ASN A 130 -1.27 -3.17 8.16
N ALA A 131 -1.82 -3.15 6.95
CA ALA A 131 -2.83 -4.13 6.52
C ALA A 131 -2.28 -5.57 6.54
N ALA A 132 -1.08 -5.79 5.99
CA ALA A 132 -0.43 -7.09 6.01
C ALA A 132 0.01 -7.50 7.43
N TRP A 133 0.44 -6.54 8.25
CA TRP A 133 0.80 -6.79 9.65
C TRP A 133 -0.36 -7.32 10.47
N HIS A 134 -1.54 -6.74 10.34
CA HIS A 134 -2.74 -7.15 11.07
C HIS A 134 -3.41 -8.39 10.48
N ARG A 135 -3.34 -8.57 9.15
CA ARG A 135 -3.96 -9.69 8.44
C ARG A 135 -2.97 -10.41 7.49
N PRO A 136 -1.90 -11.01 8.06
CA PRO A 136 -0.94 -11.79 7.27
C PRO A 136 -1.55 -13.06 6.65
N ASP A 137 -2.69 -13.49 7.16
CA ASP A 137 -3.57 -14.54 6.62
C ASP A 137 -4.34 -14.10 5.37
N SER A 138 -4.36 -12.81 5.08
CA SER A 138 -5.08 -12.23 3.94
C SER A 138 -4.16 -11.53 2.94
N PHE A 139 -3.05 -10.94 3.39
CA PHE A 139 -2.04 -10.28 2.56
C PHE A 139 -0.64 -10.66 3.03
N SER A 140 0.14 -11.31 2.16
CA SER A 140 1.51 -11.70 2.52
C SER A 140 2.59 -10.99 1.71
N LYS A 141 2.24 -10.06 0.82
CA LYS A 141 3.18 -9.33 -0.02
C LYS A 141 2.93 -7.82 0.09
N VAL A 142 3.99 -7.08 0.39
CA VAL A 142 3.93 -5.62 0.58
C VAL A 142 4.93 -4.92 -0.33
N PHE A 143 4.47 -3.92 -1.06
CA PHE A 143 5.32 -2.95 -1.73
C PHE A 143 5.09 -1.58 -1.08
N THR A 144 6.05 -1.10 -0.30
CA THR A 144 6.00 0.18 0.38
C THR A 144 7.09 1.11 -0.13
N THR A 145 6.72 2.31 -0.55
CA THR A 145 7.68 3.32 -1.03
C THR A 145 7.55 4.58 -0.21
N ILE A 146 8.71 5.19 0.14
CA ILE A 146 8.74 6.40 0.98
C ILE A 146 7.76 6.33 2.16
N GLY A 147 7.70 5.15 2.80
CA GLY A 147 6.67 4.82 3.78
C GLY A 147 6.72 5.70 5.03
N SER A 148 5.57 6.16 5.50
CA SER A 148 5.48 7.00 6.70
C SER A 148 5.64 6.19 7.99
N PHE A 149 6.77 5.49 8.16
CA PHE A 149 7.14 4.84 9.43
C PHE A 149 7.56 5.86 10.49
N THR A 150 6.91 7.00 10.51
CA THR A 150 7.20 8.21 11.30
C THR A 150 6.09 8.50 12.31
N LYS A 151 6.22 9.61 13.04
CA LYS A 151 5.29 10.03 14.10
C LYS A 151 4.00 10.69 13.58
N ILE A 152 3.58 10.41 12.35
CA ILE A 152 2.24 10.84 11.93
C ILE A 152 1.21 10.07 12.76
N ARG A 153 0.31 10.83 13.39
CA ARG A 153 -0.74 10.30 14.25
C ARG A 153 -2.10 10.53 13.59
N ALA A 154 -2.90 9.50 13.49
CA ALA A 154 -4.29 9.68 13.15
C ALA A 154 -5.06 10.23 14.37
N ASN A 155 -5.90 11.22 14.15
CA ASN A 155 -6.73 11.80 15.21
C ASN A 155 -7.93 10.87 15.48
N LEU A 156 -7.70 9.83 16.29
CA LEU A 156 -8.74 8.91 16.76
C LEU A 156 -9.35 9.49 18.03
N SER A 157 -10.62 9.88 18.00
CA SER A 157 -11.33 10.33 19.20
C SER A 157 -11.27 9.25 20.29
N GLY A 158 -10.50 9.52 21.36
CA GLY A 158 -10.54 8.77 22.62
C GLY A 158 -9.41 7.76 22.87
N GLY A 159 -8.34 7.66 22.07
CA GLY A 159 -7.21 6.73 22.29
C GLY A 159 -5.84 7.38 22.31
N LYS A 160 -4.83 6.67 22.84
CA LYS A 160 -3.42 7.03 22.62
C LYS A 160 -3.12 6.86 21.14
N GLU A 161 -2.87 7.97 20.48
CA GLU A 161 -2.50 7.99 19.07
C GLU A 161 -1.14 7.31 18.87
N THR A 162 -1.13 6.27 18.03
CA THR A 162 0.07 5.53 17.66
C THR A 162 0.39 5.84 16.20
N GLY A 163 1.63 6.16 15.88
CA GLY A 163 2.05 6.36 14.49
C GLY A 163 2.89 5.20 13.97
N GLY A 164 3.31 5.30 12.73
CA GLY A 164 4.13 4.27 12.06
C GLY A 164 5.51 4.04 12.70
N ASP A 165 5.97 4.97 13.53
CA ASP A 165 7.23 4.88 14.28
C ASP A 165 7.28 3.75 15.32
N VAL A 166 6.16 3.12 15.63
CA VAL A 166 6.10 1.94 16.53
C VAL A 166 6.54 0.65 15.85
N TYR A 167 6.47 0.57 14.51
CA TYR A 167 6.68 -0.68 13.80
C TYR A 167 8.06 -1.30 13.93
N PRO A 168 9.17 -0.53 13.93
CA PRO A 168 10.48 -1.16 14.15
C PRO A 168 10.55 -1.96 15.45
N GLU A 169 9.95 -1.45 16.53
CA GLU A 169 9.90 -2.15 17.80
C GLU A 169 8.87 -3.30 17.79
N TRP A 170 7.70 -3.09 17.22
CA TRP A 170 6.71 -4.16 17.09
C TRP A 170 7.23 -5.34 16.25
N VAL A 171 7.99 -5.08 15.19
CA VAL A 171 8.64 -6.13 14.41
C VAL A 171 9.63 -6.92 15.25
N ARG A 172 10.42 -6.25 16.11
CA ARG A 172 11.39 -6.92 16.99
C ARG A 172 10.73 -7.73 18.09
N SER A 173 9.70 -7.18 18.72
CA SER A 173 9.09 -7.75 19.94
C SER A 173 8.03 -8.81 19.66
N ASN A 174 7.54 -8.93 18.44
CA ASN A 174 6.51 -9.91 18.08
C ASN A 174 7.09 -11.10 17.28
N PRO A 175 6.41 -12.26 17.27
CA PRO A 175 6.75 -13.36 16.37
C PRO A 175 6.76 -12.90 14.90
N ARG A 176 7.70 -13.44 14.12
CA ARG A 176 7.79 -13.15 12.69
C ARG A 176 6.50 -13.59 11.98
N LYS A 177 5.89 -12.67 11.23
CA LYS A 177 4.72 -12.94 10.40
C LYS A 177 5.15 -13.38 9.00
N ASN A 178 4.30 -14.14 8.32
CA ASN A 178 4.57 -14.56 6.94
C ASN A 178 4.26 -13.42 5.96
N ILE A 179 5.12 -12.41 5.95
CA ILE A 179 5.02 -11.22 5.09
C ILE A 179 6.34 -11.05 4.35
N ARG A 180 6.27 -10.84 3.04
CA ARG A 180 7.37 -10.44 2.17
C ARG A 180 7.27 -8.96 1.88
N VAL A 181 8.36 -8.20 2.03
CA VAL A 181 8.34 -6.74 1.94
C VAL A 181 9.39 -6.25 0.94
N TYR A 182 8.95 -5.54 -0.09
CA TYR A 182 9.83 -4.71 -0.91
C TYR A 182 9.66 -3.26 -0.47
N GLN A 183 10.70 -2.68 0.10
CA GLN A 183 10.71 -1.34 0.68
C GLN A 183 11.66 -0.43 -0.09
N GLN A 184 11.16 0.76 -0.49
CA GLN A 184 11.97 1.78 -1.15
C GLN A 184 11.93 3.09 -0.37
N GLU A 185 13.08 3.79 -0.34
CA GLU A 185 13.21 5.12 0.28
C GLU A 185 14.13 6.03 -0.54
N GLY A 186 14.04 7.35 -0.31
CA GLY A 186 14.91 8.38 -0.85
C GLY A 186 15.78 9.01 0.23
N ALA A 187 17.10 9.05 0.04
CA ALA A 187 18.04 9.63 1.02
C ALA A 187 17.81 11.13 1.29
N ASN A 188 17.18 11.84 0.36
CA ASN A 188 16.84 13.27 0.47
C ASN A 188 15.33 13.49 0.71
N ASP A 189 14.66 12.52 1.34
CA ASP A 189 13.25 12.60 1.69
C ASP A 189 13.00 13.54 2.88
N LEU A 190 11.75 13.67 3.31
CA LEU A 190 11.29 14.63 4.31
C LEU A 190 12.02 14.51 5.65
N LEU A 191 12.29 15.67 6.22
CA LEU A 191 12.64 15.89 7.62
C LEU A 191 11.73 17.01 8.15
N ASN A 192 10.81 16.71 9.05
CA ASN A 192 9.86 17.67 9.62
C ASN A 192 9.45 17.28 11.05
N GLU A 193 8.38 17.88 11.58
CA GLU A 193 7.86 17.62 12.93
C GLU A 193 7.46 16.17 13.19
N HIS A 194 7.19 15.39 12.15
CA HIS A 194 6.88 13.95 12.27
C HIS A 194 8.12 13.07 12.28
N GLY A 195 9.29 13.63 12.02
CA GLY A 195 10.59 12.95 11.99
C GLY A 195 11.25 12.93 10.61
N SER A 196 12.28 12.09 10.49
CA SER A 196 13.04 11.86 9.26
C SER A 196 12.53 10.59 8.58
N TRP A 197 12.03 10.71 7.35
CA TRP A 197 11.60 9.54 6.55
C TRP A 197 12.75 8.57 6.25
N PRO A 198 13.93 9.04 5.77
CA PRO A 198 15.05 8.14 5.52
C PRO A 198 15.48 7.37 6.78
N GLU A 199 15.57 8.05 7.92
CA GLU A 199 15.97 7.41 9.18
C GLU A 199 14.91 6.40 9.65
N ALA A 200 13.62 6.75 9.57
CA ALA A 200 12.53 5.88 9.96
C ALA A 200 12.47 4.61 9.08
N ASN A 201 12.67 4.76 7.78
CA ASN A 201 12.69 3.64 6.85
C ASN A 201 13.93 2.76 7.02
N ARG A 202 15.11 3.32 7.32
CA ARG A 202 16.30 2.55 7.69
C ARG A 202 16.09 1.75 8.99
N LYS A 203 15.46 2.35 10.01
CA LYS A 203 15.11 1.65 11.27
C LYS A 203 14.15 0.50 11.01
N MET A 204 13.16 0.71 10.14
CA MET A 204 12.21 -0.33 9.76
C MET A 204 12.90 -1.47 9.00
N ALA A 205 13.75 -1.14 8.02
CA ALA A 205 14.53 -2.11 7.27
C ALA A 205 15.46 -2.94 8.17
N ALA A 206 16.12 -2.30 9.14
CA ALA A 206 16.95 -2.98 10.13
C ALA A 206 16.13 -3.98 10.95
N ALA A 207 14.96 -3.58 11.45
CA ALA A 207 14.09 -4.46 12.23
C ALA A 207 13.61 -5.68 11.43
N LEU A 208 13.20 -5.47 10.17
CA LEU A 208 12.81 -6.57 9.28
C LEU A 208 13.97 -7.53 9.02
N LYS A 209 15.16 -7.00 8.78
CA LYS A 209 16.38 -7.82 8.59
C LYS A 209 16.74 -8.61 9.85
N GLU A 210 16.76 -7.99 11.02
CA GLU A 210 17.05 -8.61 12.33
C GLU A 210 16.09 -9.76 12.62
N LYS A 211 14.82 -9.63 12.25
CA LYS A 211 13.79 -10.67 12.44
C LYS A 211 13.76 -11.70 11.31
N GLY A 212 14.66 -11.62 10.32
CA GLY A 212 14.76 -12.57 9.22
C GLY A 212 13.54 -12.56 8.28
N TYR A 213 12.90 -11.41 8.09
CA TYR A 213 11.85 -11.27 7.08
C TYR A 213 12.44 -11.45 5.67
N ASP A 214 11.63 -11.97 4.77
CA ASP A 214 11.90 -11.96 3.33
C ASP A 214 11.72 -10.51 2.84
N HIS A 215 12.83 -9.77 2.75
CA HIS A 215 12.81 -8.32 2.64
C HIS A 215 13.92 -7.80 1.72
N ILE A 216 13.56 -6.86 0.85
CA ILE A 216 14.48 -6.00 0.11
C ILE A 216 14.28 -4.55 0.55
N TYR A 217 15.37 -3.85 0.79
CA TYR A 217 15.40 -2.41 1.02
C TYR A 217 16.26 -1.73 -0.04
N VAL A 218 15.66 -0.79 -0.77
CA VAL A 218 16.34 0.02 -1.79
C VAL A 218 16.29 1.49 -1.39
N GLU A 219 17.44 2.08 -1.15
CA GLU A 219 17.57 3.52 -0.91
C GLU A 219 18.27 4.19 -2.08
N GLY A 220 17.65 5.22 -2.63
CA GLY A 220 18.23 6.05 -3.70
C GLY A 220 18.40 7.50 -3.27
N GLN A 221 18.85 8.35 -4.18
CA GLN A 221 19.05 9.78 -3.93
C GLN A 221 17.78 10.63 -4.11
N GLY A 222 16.61 9.99 -4.15
CA GLY A 222 15.32 10.66 -4.34
C GLY A 222 14.86 11.48 -3.15
N THR A 223 13.79 12.25 -3.39
CA THR A 223 13.03 13.01 -2.38
C THR A 223 11.65 12.39 -2.20
N HIS A 224 10.75 13.03 -1.43
CA HIS A 224 9.38 12.55 -1.19
C HIS A 224 8.49 12.60 -2.44
N ASN A 225 8.78 11.74 -3.41
CA ASN A 225 8.01 11.62 -4.65
C ASN A 225 8.00 10.20 -5.21
N SER A 226 7.03 9.92 -6.09
CA SER A 226 6.78 8.58 -6.63
C SER A 226 7.77 8.12 -7.72
N ARG A 227 8.71 8.94 -8.17
CA ARG A 227 9.52 8.63 -9.37
C ARG A 227 10.39 7.40 -9.19
N HIS A 228 11.15 7.34 -8.10
CA HIS A 228 12.05 6.21 -7.82
C HIS A 228 11.25 4.92 -7.57
N GLY A 229 10.22 4.98 -6.71
CA GLY A 229 9.35 3.82 -6.47
C GLY A 229 8.69 3.29 -7.75
N ALA A 230 8.25 4.20 -8.62
CA ALA A 230 7.64 3.83 -9.90
C ALA A 230 8.62 3.15 -10.87
N GLN A 231 9.88 3.58 -10.88
CA GLN A 231 10.94 2.93 -11.67
C GLN A 231 11.22 1.50 -11.18
N LEU A 232 11.15 1.27 -9.88
CA LEU A 232 11.38 -0.03 -9.26
C LEU A 232 10.17 -0.98 -9.34
N LEU A 233 8.99 -0.48 -9.72
CA LEU A 233 7.76 -1.29 -9.72
C LEU A 233 7.89 -2.62 -10.49
N PRO A 234 8.46 -2.68 -11.71
CA PRO A 234 8.60 -3.96 -12.43
C PRO A 234 9.51 -4.96 -11.70
N GLU A 235 10.59 -4.49 -11.11
CA GLU A 235 11.51 -5.32 -10.32
C GLU A 235 10.82 -5.81 -9.04
N ALA A 236 10.22 -4.90 -8.29
CA ALA A 236 9.51 -5.20 -7.06
C ALA A 236 8.41 -6.25 -7.28
N LEU A 237 7.61 -6.10 -8.33
CA LEU A 237 6.57 -7.07 -8.67
C LEU A 237 7.16 -8.43 -9.07
N THR A 238 8.19 -8.46 -9.88
CA THR A 238 8.86 -9.71 -10.27
C THR A 238 9.39 -10.45 -9.04
N TRP A 239 9.97 -9.72 -8.09
CA TRP A 239 10.48 -10.28 -6.85
C TRP A 239 9.38 -10.72 -5.88
N LEU A 240 8.33 -9.92 -5.72
CA LEU A 240 7.19 -10.24 -4.84
C LEU A 240 6.47 -11.52 -5.31
N TRP A 241 6.32 -11.70 -6.62
CA TRP A 241 5.59 -12.83 -7.22
C TRP A 241 6.48 -14.01 -7.63
N ARG A 242 7.78 -14.01 -7.30
CA ARG A 242 8.75 -14.99 -7.80
C ARG A 242 8.40 -16.45 -7.55
N ASP A 243 7.61 -16.75 -6.51
CA ASP A 243 7.20 -18.11 -6.16
C ASP A 243 5.87 -18.54 -6.79
N ILE A 244 5.19 -17.62 -7.47
CA ILE A 244 3.83 -17.82 -8.01
C ILE A 244 3.82 -17.40 -9.47
N ARG A 245 3.78 -18.38 -10.33
CA ARG A 245 3.76 -18.19 -11.79
C ARG A 245 2.50 -18.74 -12.42
#